data_433e80cc558667f730a60c69906f5a35
#
_entry.id   433e80cc558667f730a60c69906f5a35
#
_cell.length_a   1.000
_cell.length_b   1.000
_cell.length_c   1.000
_cell.angle_alpha   90.00
_cell.angle_beta   90.00
_cell.angle_gamma   90.00
#
_symmetry.space_group_name_H-M   'P 1'
#
loop_
_entity.id
_entity.type
_entity.pdbx_description
1 polymer ?
#
loop_
_entity_poly.entity_id
_entity_poly.type
_entity_poly.pdbx_seq_one_letter_code
_entity_poly.pdbx_strand_id
1 'polypeptide(L)'
;MVFGNSGPMYTRAVNISENPLKTVMWAAISGMGIGFTVCASYIDGSDDLAQYKLYAALFEDNESLITDALIKTGFKDCFNAVCDSGLSSYEMLDGNISRSTFKNGAVIYANHNSEPTVSPAGELAAYGFKLQ
;
A
#
# COMPACT_ATOMS: atom_id res chain seq x y z
N MET A 1 -14.12 -2.35 7.98
CA MET A 1 -12.68 -2.20 8.29
C MET A 1 -12.54 -1.53 9.64
N VAL A 2 -12.01 -2.26 10.61
CA VAL A 2 -11.87 -1.78 11.99
C VAL A 2 -10.38 -1.55 12.25
N PHE A 3 -9.85 -0.45 11.77
CA PHE A 3 -8.51 0.00 12.11
C PHE A 3 -8.67 1.20 13.04
N GLY A 4 -8.90 0.88 14.30
CA GLY A 4 -8.99 1.89 15.34
C GLY A 4 -7.64 2.51 15.65
N ASN A 5 -7.60 3.30 16.67
CA ASN A 5 -6.42 4.01 17.17
C ASN A 5 -5.44 3.09 17.92
N SER A 6 -5.21 1.87 17.44
CA SER A 6 -4.43 0.84 18.14
C SER A 6 -2.92 0.92 17.92
N GLY A 7 -2.43 2.06 17.41
CA GLY A 7 -1.01 2.28 17.16
C GLY A 7 -0.59 2.01 15.70
N PRO A 8 0.70 2.15 15.38
CA PRO A 8 1.20 1.97 14.02
C PRO A 8 1.00 0.54 13.55
N MET A 9 0.40 0.41 12.37
CA MET A 9 0.16 -0.88 11.71
C MET A 9 0.88 -0.90 10.36
N TYR A 10 1.30 -2.08 9.94
CA TYR A 10 1.99 -2.29 8.67
C TYR A 10 1.33 -3.42 7.89
N THR A 11 1.42 -3.34 6.57
CA THR A 11 1.00 -4.42 5.68
C THR A 11 1.96 -5.61 5.76
N ARG A 12 1.56 -6.72 5.15
CA ARG A 12 2.52 -7.74 4.73
C ARG A 12 3.53 -7.11 3.76
N ALA A 13 4.68 -7.76 3.59
CA ALA A 13 5.70 -7.29 2.68
C ALA A 13 5.15 -7.13 1.26
N VAL A 14 5.23 -5.90 0.74
CA VAL A 14 4.66 -5.53 -0.56
C VAL A 14 5.32 -6.31 -1.70
N ASN A 15 6.63 -6.47 -1.63
CA ASN A 15 7.41 -7.10 -2.69
C ASN A 15 7.20 -8.62 -2.83
N ILE A 16 6.60 -9.27 -1.85
CA ILE A 16 6.24 -10.70 -1.91
C ILE A 16 4.72 -10.92 -1.93
N SER A 17 3.92 -9.87 -2.10
CA SER A 17 2.48 -9.98 -2.24
C SER A 17 2.10 -10.35 -3.68
N GLU A 18 0.94 -11.02 -3.85
CA GLU A 18 0.43 -11.38 -5.18
C GLU A 18 0.14 -10.15 -6.05
N ASN A 19 -0.29 -9.06 -5.44
CA ASN A 19 -0.56 -7.81 -6.12
C ASN A 19 0.00 -6.63 -5.30
N PRO A 20 1.24 -6.22 -5.57
CA PRO A 20 1.90 -5.13 -4.85
C PRO A 20 1.13 -3.82 -4.87
N LEU A 21 0.57 -3.43 -6.02
CA LEU A 21 -0.20 -2.18 -6.16
C LEU A 21 -1.44 -2.18 -5.29
N LYS A 22 -2.17 -3.29 -5.26
CA LYS A 22 -3.35 -3.45 -4.41
C LYS A 22 -2.99 -3.40 -2.92
N THR A 23 -1.87 -3.99 -2.53
CA THR A 23 -1.37 -3.94 -1.16
C THR A 23 -1.03 -2.50 -0.74
N VAL A 24 -0.35 -1.74 -1.60
CA VAL A 24 -0.03 -0.33 -1.35
C VAL A 24 -1.31 0.53 -1.27
N MET A 25 -2.27 0.29 -2.15
CA MET A 25 -3.57 0.98 -2.11
C MET A 25 -4.29 0.74 -0.77
N TRP A 26 -4.38 -0.50 -0.31
CA TRP A 26 -5.01 -0.83 0.98
C TRP A 26 -4.29 -0.16 2.16
N ALA A 27 -2.96 -0.09 2.11
CA ALA A 27 -2.20 0.63 3.12
C ALA A 27 -2.56 2.12 3.14
N ALA A 28 -2.60 2.76 1.97
CA ALA A 28 -2.93 4.18 1.84
C ALA A 28 -4.31 4.52 2.41
N ILE A 29 -5.34 3.76 2.02
CA ILE A 29 -6.73 4.05 2.45
C ILE A 29 -7.00 3.69 3.91
N SER A 30 -6.12 2.93 4.54
CA SER A 30 -6.21 2.53 5.96
C SER A 30 -5.32 3.35 6.87
N GLY A 31 -4.43 4.19 6.32
CA GLY A 31 -3.40 4.89 7.09
C GLY A 31 -2.30 3.98 7.63
N MET A 32 -2.12 2.80 7.02
CA MET A 32 -1.09 1.83 7.41
C MET A 32 0.24 2.12 6.72
N GLY A 33 1.35 1.80 7.38
CA GLY A 33 2.65 1.76 6.75
C GLY A 33 2.80 0.55 5.81
N ILE A 34 3.70 0.62 4.86
CA ILE A 34 4.08 -0.50 4.01
C ILE A 34 5.42 -1.07 4.43
N GLY A 35 5.55 -2.39 4.36
CA GLY A 35 6.76 -3.11 4.68
C GLY A 35 7.30 -3.86 3.47
N PHE A 36 8.59 -4.17 3.52
CA PHE A 36 9.29 -4.97 2.52
C PHE A 36 10.14 -6.01 3.21
N THR A 37 10.26 -7.18 2.60
CA THR A 37 11.17 -8.23 3.06
C THR A 37 12.32 -8.33 2.06
N VAL A 38 13.50 -7.94 2.49
CA VAL A 38 14.70 -7.93 1.64
C VAL A 38 15.91 -8.46 2.41
N CYS A 39 16.88 -9.00 1.68
CA CYS A 39 18.17 -9.41 2.20
C CYS A 39 19.29 -8.92 1.29
N ALA A 40 20.48 -8.78 1.84
CA ALA A 40 21.66 -8.37 1.07
C ALA A 40 22.18 -9.52 0.18
N SER A 41 22.11 -10.76 0.71
CA SER A 41 22.51 -11.96 -0.02
C SER A 41 21.76 -13.17 0.53
N TYR A 42 21.63 -14.22 -0.28
CA TYR A 42 21.11 -15.49 0.19
C TYR A 42 22.21 -16.25 0.98
N ILE A 43 21.77 -17.05 1.96
CA ILE A 43 22.67 -17.95 2.70
C ILE A 43 23.04 -19.11 1.77
N ASP A 44 24.33 -19.28 1.50
CA ASP A 44 24.81 -20.39 0.70
C ASP A 44 24.69 -21.72 1.44
N GLY A 45 24.36 -22.79 0.70
CA GLY A 45 24.30 -24.15 1.24
C GLY A 45 23.09 -24.47 2.11
N SER A 46 22.07 -23.62 2.11
CA SER A 46 20.80 -23.91 2.79
C SER A 46 19.98 -24.91 1.97
N ASP A 47 19.64 -26.06 2.57
CA ASP A 47 18.74 -27.04 1.95
C ASP A 47 17.34 -26.47 1.72
N ASP A 48 16.96 -25.44 2.48
CA ASP A 48 15.70 -24.72 2.38
C ASP A 48 15.76 -23.45 1.52
N LEU A 49 16.78 -23.30 0.68
CA LEU A 49 16.99 -22.09 -0.12
C LEU A 49 15.76 -21.72 -0.97
N ALA A 50 15.04 -22.71 -1.50
CA ALA A 50 13.83 -22.47 -2.28
C ALA A 50 12.72 -21.86 -1.42
N GLN A 51 12.50 -22.36 -0.21
CA GLN A 51 11.53 -21.78 0.74
C GLN A 51 11.98 -20.42 1.25
N TYR A 52 13.26 -20.28 1.53
CA TYR A 52 13.83 -19.00 1.94
C TYR A 52 13.61 -17.91 0.89
N LYS A 53 13.80 -18.23 -0.39
CA LYS A 53 13.56 -17.30 -1.51
C LYS A 53 12.08 -16.94 -1.71
N LEU A 54 11.15 -17.74 -1.23
CA LEU A 54 9.72 -17.39 -1.25
C LEU A 54 9.38 -16.25 -0.28
N TYR A 55 10.15 -16.09 0.80
CA TYR A 55 9.88 -15.13 1.86
C TYR A 55 10.94 -14.03 1.99
N ALA A 56 12.03 -14.16 1.29
CA ALA A 56 13.11 -13.18 1.26
C ALA A 56 13.50 -12.88 -0.19
N ALA A 57 13.81 -11.65 -0.48
CA ALA A 57 14.17 -11.19 -1.80
C ALA A 57 15.43 -10.32 -1.72
N LEU A 58 16.32 -10.40 -2.69
CA LEU A 58 17.50 -9.57 -2.74
C LEU A 58 17.09 -8.09 -2.88
N PHE A 59 17.72 -7.23 -2.10
CA PHE A 59 17.45 -5.79 -2.14
C PHE A 59 17.68 -5.22 -3.55
N GLU A 60 18.78 -5.59 -4.20
CA GLU A 60 19.13 -5.12 -5.54
C GLU A 60 18.06 -5.45 -6.60
N ASP A 61 17.38 -6.60 -6.47
CA ASP A 61 16.31 -7.01 -7.38
C ASP A 61 14.99 -6.29 -7.10
N ASN A 62 14.84 -5.70 -5.91
CA ASN A 62 13.59 -5.09 -5.43
C ASN A 62 13.67 -3.57 -5.24
N GLU A 63 14.83 -2.97 -5.41
CA GLU A 63 15.03 -1.52 -5.18
C GLU A 63 14.07 -0.67 -6.02
N SER A 64 13.90 -1.00 -7.30
CA SER A 64 12.98 -0.30 -8.19
C SER A 64 11.53 -0.42 -7.73
N LEU A 65 11.09 -1.61 -7.34
CA LEU A 65 9.73 -1.84 -6.84
C LEU A 65 9.49 -1.07 -5.54
N ILE A 66 10.47 -1.04 -4.64
CA ILE A 66 10.38 -0.28 -3.37
C ILE A 66 10.22 1.21 -3.66
N THR A 67 11.08 1.75 -4.54
CA THR A 67 11.01 3.17 -4.94
C THR A 67 9.67 3.49 -5.60
N ASP A 68 9.21 2.66 -6.52
CA ASP A 68 7.95 2.86 -7.21
C ASP A 68 6.76 2.81 -6.24
N ALA A 69 6.75 1.86 -5.31
CA ALA A 69 5.69 1.73 -4.30
C ALA A 69 5.61 2.96 -3.37
N LEU A 70 6.74 3.57 -3.04
CA LEU A 70 6.79 4.73 -2.15
C LEU A 70 6.53 6.06 -2.87
N ILE A 71 7.05 6.23 -4.07
CA ILE A 71 7.12 7.52 -4.76
C ILE A 71 6.10 7.61 -5.90
N LYS A 72 6.17 6.70 -6.88
CA LYS A 72 5.33 6.78 -8.09
C LYS A 72 3.85 6.59 -7.82
N THR A 73 3.51 5.81 -6.81
CA THR A 73 2.10 5.62 -6.41
C THR A 73 1.51 6.83 -5.67
N GLY A 74 2.35 7.74 -5.16
CA GLY A 74 1.93 8.80 -4.25
C GLY A 74 1.73 8.34 -2.80
N PHE A 75 2.13 7.10 -2.46
CA PHE A 75 1.95 6.55 -1.12
C PHE A 75 2.59 7.41 -0.03
N LYS A 76 3.80 7.88 -0.24
CA LYS A 76 4.53 8.71 0.73
C LYS A 76 3.73 9.95 1.14
N ASP A 77 3.15 10.65 0.18
CA ASP A 77 2.39 11.87 0.46
C ASP A 77 1.07 11.56 1.18
N CYS A 78 0.37 10.51 0.74
CA CYS A 78 -0.83 10.04 1.43
C CYS A 78 -0.52 9.62 2.87
N PHE A 79 0.50 8.81 3.07
CA PHE A 79 0.88 8.32 4.39
C PHE A 79 1.27 9.48 5.33
N ASN A 80 2.08 10.42 4.87
CA ASN A 80 2.46 11.58 5.67
C ASN A 80 1.26 12.43 6.09
N ALA A 81 0.23 12.48 5.27
CA ALA A 81 -0.99 13.23 5.59
C ALA A 81 -1.87 12.55 6.64
N VAL A 82 -1.78 11.23 6.82
CA VAL A 82 -2.75 10.47 7.63
C VAL A 82 -2.14 9.58 8.72
N CYS A 83 -0.81 9.38 8.75
CA CYS A 83 -0.16 8.43 9.65
C CYS A 83 -0.42 8.67 11.14
N ASP A 84 -0.64 9.93 11.54
CA ASP A 84 -0.94 10.32 12.92
C ASP A 84 -2.45 10.53 13.14
N SER A 85 -3.27 10.22 12.15
CA SER A 85 -4.71 10.43 12.19
C SER A 85 -5.47 9.12 12.07
N GLY A 86 -6.38 8.86 12.99
CA GLY A 86 -7.28 7.71 12.89
C GLY A 86 -8.24 7.83 11.72
N LEU A 87 -8.62 6.69 11.15
CA LEU A 87 -9.69 6.61 10.16
C LEU A 87 -11.02 7.00 10.83
N SER A 88 -11.76 7.93 10.24
CA SER A 88 -13.08 8.37 10.71
C SER A 88 -14.21 7.62 10.03
N SER A 89 -14.15 7.47 8.71
CA SER A 89 -15.13 6.73 7.94
C SER A 89 -14.52 6.12 6.67
N TYR A 90 -15.16 5.04 6.22
CA TYR A 90 -14.84 4.39 4.97
C TYR A 90 -16.13 4.04 4.25
N GLU A 91 -16.23 4.35 2.98
CA GLU A 91 -17.39 4.02 2.17
C GLU A 91 -17.01 3.63 0.75
N MET A 92 -17.80 2.76 0.16
CA MET A 92 -17.72 2.42 -1.26
C MET A 92 -18.68 3.31 -2.04
N LEU A 93 -18.17 3.96 -3.07
CA LEU A 93 -18.91 4.76 -4.03
C LEU A 93 -19.19 3.92 -5.29
N ASP A 94 -19.97 4.48 -6.20
CA ASP A 94 -20.20 3.88 -7.51
C ASP A 94 -18.89 3.70 -8.29
N GLY A 95 -18.86 2.71 -9.17
CA GLY A 95 -17.68 2.42 -9.98
C GLY A 95 -16.54 1.72 -9.23
N ASN A 96 -16.83 1.11 -8.08
CA ASN A 96 -15.85 0.41 -7.25
C ASN A 96 -14.70 1.32 -6.79
N ILE A 97 -15.05 2.54 -6.44
CA ILE A 97 -14.18 3.55 -5.83
C ILE A 97 -14.47 3.61 -4.33
N SER A 98 -13.44 3.66 -3.50
CA SER A 98 -13.61 3.92 -2.07
C SER A 98 -13.23 5.35 -1.70
N ARG A 99 -13.85 5.81 -0.62
CA ARG A 99 -13.50 7.06 0.04
C ARG A 99 -13.19 6.79 1.51
N SER A 100 -11.96 7.08 1.91
CA SER A 100 -11.52 7.05 3.31
C SER A 100 -11.42 8.47 3.83
N THR A 101 -12.07 8.76 4.94
CA THR A 101 -12.00 10.06 5.62
C THR A 101 -11.30 9.87 6.96
N PHE A 102 -10.30 10.68 7.22
CA PHE A 102 -9.51 10.64 8.44
C PHE A 102 -9.95 11.74 9.43
N LYS A 103 -9.65 11.55 10.71
CA LYS A 103 -10.07 12.48 11.77
C LYS A 103 -9.49 13.89 11.62
N ASN A 104 -8.36 14.04 10.93
CA ASN A 104 -7.76 15.33 10.60
C ASN A 104 -8.39 16.02 9.38
N GLY A 105 -9.42 15.41 8.77
CA GLY A 105 -10.12 15.92 7.60
C GLY A 105 -9.53 15.49 6.25
N ALA A 106 -8.41 14.79 6.23
CA ALA A 106 -7.84 14.26 5.00
C ALA A 106 -8.77 13.21 4.39
N VAL A 107 -8.88 13.20 3.06
CA VAL A 107 -9.70 12.26 2.31
C VAL A 107 -8.84 11.57 1.26
N ILE A 108 -8.91 10.25 1.19
CA ILE A 108 -8.22 9.46 0.16
C ILE A 108 -9.27 8.69 -0.63
N TYR A 109 -9.25 8.89 -1.95
CA TYR A 109 -10.02 8.09 -2.90
C TYR A 109 -9.14 6.99 -3.47
N ALA A 110 -9.69 5.79 -3.65
CA ALA A 110 -8.96 4.67 -4.24
C ALA A 110 -9.82 3.90 -5.25
N ASN A 111 -9.18 3.47 -6.31
CA ASN A 111 -9.76 2.66 -7.36
C ASN A 111 -9.48 1.17 -7.10
N HIS A 112 -10.52 0.39 -6.87
CA HIS A 112 -10.43 -1.06 -6.64
C HIS A 112 -10.48 -1.90 -7.92
N ASN A 113 -10.53 -1.24 -9.08
CA ASN A 113 -10.54 -1.92 -10.37
C ASN A 113 -9.13 -2.18 -10.89
N SER A 114 -9.00 -3.19 -11.73
CA SER A 114 -7.79 -3.48 -12.50
C SER A 114 -7.60 -2.57 -13.73
N GLU A 115 -8.52 -1.62 -13.94
CA GLU A 115 -8.51 -0.64 -15.02
C GLU A 115 -8.62 0.78 -14.46
N PRO A 116 -8.12 1.81 -15.18
CA PRO A 116 -8.30 3.19 -14.79
C PRO A 116 -9.78 3.56 -14.65
N THR A 117 -10.11 4.36 -13.65
CA THR A 117 -11.50 4.75 -13.35
C THR A 117 -11.53 6.20 -12.87
N VAL A 118 -12.58 6.91 -13.22
CA VAL A 118 -12.79 8.29 -12.76
C VAL A 118 -13.37 8.30 -11.35
N SER A 119 -12.74 9.06 -10.46
CA SER A 119 -13.20 9.30 -9.08
C SER A 119 -13.57 10.78 -8.89
N PRO A 120 -14.17 11.15 -7.75
CA PRO A 120 -14.37 12.58 -7.41
C PRO A 120 -13.07 13.40 -7.34
N ALA A 121 -11.93 12.75 -7.13
CA ALA A 121 -10.60 13.40 -7.15
C ALA A 121 -9.93 13.38 -8.54
N GLY A 122 -10.63 12.93 -9.57
CA GLY A 122 -10.14 12.78 -10.94
C GLY A 122 -9.87 11.33 -11.33
N GLU A 123 -9.21 11.13 -12.45
CA GLU A 123 -8.85 9.80 -12.92
C GLU A 123 -7.82 9.15 -12.01
N LEU A 124 -8.06 7.89 -11.68
CA LEU A 124 -7.17 7.01 -10.92
C LEU A 124 -6.77 5.83 -11.80
N ALA A 125 -5.48 5.50 -11.82
CA ALA A 125 -4.98 4.29 -12.45
C ALA A 125 -5.55 3.03 -11.78
N ALA A 126 -5.31 1.87 -12.37
CA ALA A 126 -5.63 0.58 -11.74
C ALA A 126 -5.02 0.49 -10.34
N TYR A 127 -5.83 0.19 -9.34
CA TYR A 127 -5.44 0.19 -7.92
C TYR A 127 -4.76 1.48 -7.45
N GLY A 128 -4.98 2.58 -8.17
CA GLY A 128 -4.47 3.90 -7.83
C GLY A 128 -5.28 4.56 -6.73
N PHE A 129 -4.67 5.53 -6.08
CA PHE A 129 -5.31 6.31 -5.02
C PHE A 129 -4.79 7.75 -5.04
N LYS A 130 -5.55 8.64 -4.45
CA LYS A 130 -5.22 10.07 -4.43
C LYS A 130 -5.75 10.74 -3.17
N LEU A 131 -4.87 11.53 -2.55
CA LEU A 131 -5.21 12.44 -1.47
C LEU A 131 -5.94 13.66 -2.03
N GLN A 132 -7.00 14.06 -1.36
CA GLN A 132 -7.74 15.29 -1.60
C GLN A 132 -7.66 16.23 -0.40
#